data_a99f9a5c1e65e9fc124e4f2eeec75ffc
#
_entry.id   a99f9a5c1e65e9fc124e4f2eeec75ffc
#
_cell.length_a   1.000
_cell.length_b   1.000
_cell.length_c   1.000
_cell.angle_alpha   90.00
_cell.angle_beta   90.00
_cell.angle_gamma   90.00
#
_symmetry.space_group_name_H-M   'P 1'
#
loop_
_entity.id
_entity.type
_entity.pdbx_description
1 polymer ?
#
loop_
_entity_poly.entity_id
_entity_poly.type
_entity_poly.pdbx_seq_one_letter_code
_entity_poly.pdbx_strand_id
1 'polypeptide(L)'
;MTGHKYETILKKARECKKNVENNQKLGINSKWGYFFAKAILTPNKTIKSFDFKEAPKPYGNHISNQISKSAYLKCAKQLVDFVEKRKRLRNYLDWNGKKIRVRTYVYNFAKILVWYADHKNTLPAMNNINTKVWVKPKEYSEEVYDYFVKRLGKFNNTIDGALSLIDGNGYAGYSDDYYSNKTSIDRMADYDGINCTDSCHVFYNILLHLIKLGKYKKVQCIHVGCLSGVGHVRLRIQLNDGDWIYRDPASVLDGNGVTSNWCMNGEYWATDPSWFMENLNR
;
A
#
# COMPACT_ATOMS: atom_id res chain seq x y z
N MET A 1 -19.68 28.23 -25.36
CA MET A 1 -18.79 27.08 -25.10
C MET A 1 -17.78 27.52 -24.02
N THR A 2 -17.80 26.91 -22.88
CA THR A 2 -16.90 27.21 -21.76
C THR A 2 -15.53 26.58 -22.02
N GLY A 3 -14.46 27.28 -21.68
CA GLY A 3 -13.10 26.78 -21.80
C GLY A 3 -12.29 27.11 -20.52
N HIS A 4 -11.25 26.35 -20.28
CA HIS A 4 -10.31 26.63 -19.19
C HIS A 4 -9.19 27.53 -19.69
N LYS A 5 -9.03 28.71 -19.07
CA LYS A 5 -7.89 29.59 -19.31
C LYS A 5 -6.60 28.93 -18.81
N TYR A 6 -5.47 29.25 -19.42
CA TYR A 6 -4.17 28.69 -19.06
C TYR A 6 -3.85 28.87 -17.56
N GLU A 7 -4.16 30.04 -16.98
CA GLU A 7 -3.93 30.33 -15.57
C GLU A 7 -4.71 29.39 -14.64
N THR A 8 -5.97 29.05 -15.02
CA THR A 8 -6.77 28.09 -14.26
C THR A 8 -6.16 26.68 -14.31
N ILE A 9 -5.67 26.28 -15.49
CA ILE A 9 -5.01 24.98 -15.67
C ILE A 9 -3.71 24.93 -14.86
N LEU A 10 -2.91 25.98 -14.89
CA LEU A 10 -1.67 26.09 -14.11
C LEU A 10 -1.92 26.08 -12.61
N LYS A 11 -2.96 26.79 -12.13
CA LYS A 11 -3.38 26.72 -10.72
C LYS A 11 -3.68 25.30 -10.27
N LYS A 12 -4.43 24.54 -11.09
CA LYS A 12 -4.75 23.13 -10.81
C LYS A 12 -3.52 22.22 -10.90
N ALA A 13 -2.57 22.50 -11.77
CA ALA A 13 -1.30 21.78 -11.83
C ALA A 13 -0.45 22.01 -10.57
N ARG A 14 -0.37 23.25 -10.06
CA ARG A 14 0.31 23.58 -8.81
C ARG A 14 -0.33 22.90 -7.60
N GLU A 15 -1.67 22.91 -7.53
CA GLU A 15 -2.44 22.20 -6.50
C GLU A 15 -2.13 20.69 -6.53
N CYS A 16 -2.19 20.07 -7.70
CA CYS A 16 -1.87 18.67 -7.89
C CYS A 16 -0.43 18.35 -7.44
N LYS A 17 0.55 19.13 -7.90
CA LYS A 17 1.96 18.94 -7.54
C LYS A 17 2.16 19.03 -6.03
N LYS A 18 1.63 20.07 -5.36
CA LYS A 18 1.73 20.26 -3.92
C LYS A 18 1.13 19.10 -3.13
N ASN A 19 -0.08 18.68 -3.51
CA ASN A 19 -0.78 17.57 -2.83
C ASN A 19 0.01 16.27 -2.90
N VAL A 20 0.57 15.99 -4.08
CA VAL A 20 1.36 14.78 -4.28
C VAL A 20 2.66 14.79 -3.49
N GLU A 21 3.40 15.89 -3.56
CA GLU A 21 4.68 16.04 -2.86
C GLU A 21 4.53 16.00 -1.33
N ASN A 22 3.34 16.30 -0.81
CA ASN A 22 2.99 16.16 0.59
C ASN A 22 2.42 14.77 0.96
N ASN A 23 2.63 13.75 0.13
CA ASN A 23 2.09 12.39 0.31
C ASN A 23 0.55 12.31 0.38
N GLN A 24 -0.13 13.27 -0.22
CA GLN A 24 -1.58 13.31 -0.31
C GLN A 24 -2.07 12.72 -1.64
N LYS A 25 -3.37 12.47 -1.74
CA LYS A 25 -4.05 12.12 -3.00
C LYS A 25 -3.85 13.27 -4.02
N LEU A 26 -4.19 13.05 -5.32
CA LEU A 26 -4.12 14.10 -6.35
C LEU A 26 -4.73 15.45 -5.91
N GLY A 27 -5.74 15.40 -5.02
CA GLY A 27 -6.49 16.58 -4.59
C GLY A 27 -7.37 17.20 -5.68
N ILE A 28 -7.28 16.68 -6.90
CA ILE A 28 -8.03 17.10 -8.07
C ILE A 28 -8.60 15.88 -8.81
N ASN A 29 -9.59 16.12 -9.65
CA ASN A 29 -10.12 15.09 -10.53
C ASN A 29 -9.07 14.66 -11.57
N SER A 30 -8.95 13.38 -11.87
CA SER A 30 -7.98 12.82 -12.82
C SER A 30 -8.19 13.32 -14.25
N LYS A 31 -9.38 13.82 -14.62
CA LYS A 31 -9.66 14.47 -15.90
C LYS A 31 -8.76 15.67 -16.17
N TRP A 32 -8.24 16.33 -15.14
CA TRP A 32 -7.26 17.41 -15.30
C TRP A 32 -5.99 16.98 -16.05
N GLY A 33 -5.67 15.69 -16.03
CA GLY A 33 -4.54 15.15 -16.81
C GLY A 33 -4.63 15.43 -18.30
N TYR A 34 -5.83 15.44 -18.87
CA TYR A 34 -6.06 15.86 -20.27
C TYR A 34 -5.71 17.34 -20.47
N PHE A 35 -6.20 18.22 -19.57
CA PHE A 35 -5.93 19.67 -19.69
C PHE A 35 -4.45 19.98 -19.49
N PHE A 36 -3.77 19.30 -18.58
CA PHE A 36 -2.32 19.46 -18.41
C PHE A 36 -1.56 19.01 -19.66
N ALA A 37 -1.87 17.84 -20.20
CA ALA A 37 -1.26 17.33 -21.42
C ALA A 37 -1.50 18.28 -22.61
N LYS A 38 -2.73 18.77 -22.77
CA LYS A 38 -3.08 19.72 -23.85
C LYS A 38 -2.36 21.06 -23.66
N ALA A 39 -2.25 21.58 -22.44
CA ALA A 39 -1.53 22.82 -22.15
C ALA A 39 -0.02 22.69 -22.40
N ILE A 40 0.58 21.53 -22.19
CA ILE A 40 1.99 21.27 -22.56
C ILE A 40 2.18 21.32 -24.07
N LEU A 41 1.21 20.77 -24.82
CA LEU A 41 1.26 20.75 -26.30
C LEU A 41 0.91 22.10 -26.94
N THR A 42 0.07 22.89 -26.27
CA THR A 42 -0.41 24.19 -26.76
C THR A 42 -0.34 25.23 -25.63
N PRO A 43 0.89 25.66 -25.26
CA PRO A 43 1.08 26.56 -24.12
C PRO A 43 0.34 27.87 -24.30
N ASN A 44 -0.07 28.48 -23.17
CA ASN A 44 -0.68 29.82 -23.11
C ASN A 44 -2.01 29.96 -23.88
N LYS A 45 -2.66 28.83 -24.27
CA LYS A 45 -3.95 28.88 -24.95
C LYS A 45 -5.10 28.48 -23.99
N THR A 46 -6.27 29.04 -24.25
CA THR A 46 -7.52 28.56 -23.65
C THR A 46 -7.90 27.22 -24.28
N ILE A 47 -8.16 26.22 -23.44
CA ILE A 47 -8.53 24.88 -23.88
C ILE A 47 -10.02 24.70 -23.72
N LYS A 48 -10.72 24.37 -24.82
CA LYS A 48 -12.15 24.10 -24.80
C LYS A 48 -12.48 22.95 -23.83
N SER A 49 -13.48 23.18 -22.99
CA SER A 49 -14.03 22.14 -22.13
C SER A 49 -15.07 21.34 -22.91
N PHE A 50 -15.06 20.04 -22.74
CA PHE A 50 -16.09 19.11 -23.21
C PHE A 50 -16.24 17.97 -22.20
N ASP A 51 -17.36 17.29 -22.23
CA ASP A 51 -17.56 16.17 -21.32
C ASP A 51 -16.85 14.91 -21.82
N PHE A 52 -16.16 14.24 -20.89
CA PHE A 52 -15.57 12.94 -21.10
C PHE A 52 -15.49 12.17 -19.78
N LYS A 53 -15.45 10.84 -19.89
CA LYS A 53 -15.45 9.92 -18.73
C LYS A 53 -14.06 9.70 -18.17
N GLU A 54 -14.00 9.30 -16.92
CA GLU A 54 -12.79 8.78 -16.30
C GLU A 54 -12.32 7.47 -16.95
N ALA A 55 -11.14 7.01 -16.58
CA ALA A 55 -10.62 5.72 -17.00
C ALA A 55 -11.43 4.59 -16.33
N PRO A 56 -12.07 3.68 -17.08
CA PRO A 56 -12.97 2.68 -16.49
C PRO A 56 -12.23 1.59 -15.69
N LYS A 57 -10.99 1.29 -16.06
CA LYS A 57 -10.14 0.28 -15.40
C LYS A 57 -8.70 0.77 -15.34
N PRO A 58 -8.39 1.77 -14.51
CA PRO A 58 -7.04 2.32 -14.46
C PRO A 58 -6.06 1.29 -13.89
N TYR A 59 -4.98 1.02 -14.61
CA TYR A 59 -3.90 0.14 -14.18
C TYR A 59 -2.54 0.64 -14.68
N GLY A 60 -1.47 0.02 -14.22
CA GLY A 60 -0.12 0.33 -14.67
C GLY A 60 0.93 -0.04 -13.63
N ASN A 61 2.19 -0.07 -14.06
CA ASN A 61 3.32 -0.46 -13.26
C ASN A 61 3.82 0.70 -12.39
N HIS A 62 4.48 0.35 -11.30
CA HIS A 62 5.31 1.30 -10.57
C HIS A 62 6.60 1.49 -11.35
N ILE A 63 6.91 2.73 -11.72
CA ILE A 63 8.11 3.09 -12.45
C ILE A 63 8.80 4.23 -11.71
N SER A 64 10.09 4.07 -11.46
CA SER A 64 10.96 5.18 -11.07
C SER A 64 12.02 5.30 -12.17
N ASN A 65 11.92 6.34 -12.99
CA ASN A 65 12.84 6.55 -14.11
C ASN A 65 12.75 7.98 -14.62
N GLN A 66 13.68 8.35 -15.51
CA GLN A 66 13.66 9.62 -16.22
C GLN A 66 12.99 9.49 -17.59
N ILE A 67 12.30 10.55 -18.03
CA ILE A 67 11.68 10.66 -19.35
C ILE A 67 12.19 11.88 -20.08
N SER A 68 12.64 11.65 -21.32
CA SER A 68 13.05 12.73 -22.21
C SER A 68 11.88 13.61 -22.66
N LYS A 69 12.19 14.83 -23.08
CA LYS A 69 11.21 15.77 -23.64
C LYS A 69 10.42 15.16 -24.79
N SER A 70 11.06 14.50 -25.75
CA SER A 70 10.38 13.87 -26.87
C SER A 70 9.40 12.78 -26.42
N ALA A 71 9.79 11.98 -25.42
CA ALA A 71 8.96 10.91 -24.93
C ALA A 71 7.73 11.40 -24.15
N TYR A 72 7.86 12.40 -23.25
CA TYR A 72 6.67 12.90 -22.56
C TYR A 72 5.73 13.70 -23.47
N LEU A 73 6.25 14.41 -24.48
CA LEU A 73 5.42 15.05 -25.50
C LEU A 73 4.64 14.02 -26.32
N LYS A 74 5.27 12.89 -26.67
CA LYS A 74 4.58 11.76 -27.31
C LYS A 74 3.46 11.21 -26.41
N CYS A 75 3.73 11.02 -25.12
CA CYS A 75 2.71 10.58 -24.16
C CYS A 75 1.56 11.59 -24.02
N ALA A 76 1.88 12.90 -23.95
CA ALA A 76 0.88 13.96 -23.89
C ALA A 76 -0.02 13.92 -25.14
N LYS A 77 0.57 13.81 -26.33
CA LYS A 77 -0.17 13.69 -27.60
C LYS A 77 -1.06 12.44 -27.62
N GLN A 78 -0.54 11.29 -27.22
CA GLN A 78 -1.32 10.04 -27.13
C GLN A 78 -2.54 10.18 -26.21
N LEU A 79 -2.38 10.85 -25.06
CA LEU A 79 -3.51 11.09 -24.16
C LEU A 79 -4.55 12.01 -24.79
N VAL A 80 -4.12 13.13 -25.34
CA VAL A 80 -5.01 14.12 -25.96
C VAL A 80 -5.79 13.52 -27.11
N ASP A 81 -5.11 12.91 -28.08
CA ASP A 81 -5.74 12.27 -29.25
C ASP A 81 -6.76 11.18 -28.82
N PHE A 82 -6.40 10.40 -27.81
CA PHE A 82 -7.30 9.36 -27.30
C PHE A 82 -8.55 9.95 -26.64
N VAL A 83 -8.39 10.97 -25.77
CA VAL A 83 -9.53 11.57 -25.06
C VAL A 83 -10.46 12.29 -26.05
N GLU A 84 -9.91 13.01 -27.01
CA GLU A 84 -10.69 13.70 -28.04
C GLU A 84 -11.47 12.72 -28.92
N LYS A 85 -10.88 11.54 -29.21
CA LYS A 85 -11.55 10.50 -30.02
C LYS A 85 -12.51 9.63 -29.21
N ARG A 86 -12.14 9.21 -28.00
CA ARG A 86 -12.86 8.20 -27.22
C ARG A 86 -13.74 8.77 -26.11
N LYS A 87 -13.70 10.07 -25.85
CA LYS A 87 -14.46 10.78 -24.81
C LYS A 87 -14.30 10.15 -23.42
N ARG A 88 -13.11 9.64 -23.12
CA ARG A 88 -12.74 9.13 -21.81
C ARG A 88 -11.21 9.14 -21.62
N LEU A 89 -10.73 9.08 -20.39
CA LEU A 89 -9.31 8.90 -20.09
C LEU A 89 -8.84 7.49 -20.50
N ARG A 90 -7.55 7.39 -20.82
CA ARG A 90 -6.87 6.09 -20.98
C ARG A 90 -6.67 5.42 -19.64
N ASN A 91 -6.75 4.08 -19.60
CA ASN A 91 -6.46 3.30 -18.40
C ASN A 91 -4.98 3.40 -17.98
N TYR A 92 -4.11 3.63 -18.94
CA TYR A 92 -2.66 3.84 -18.78
C TYR A 92 -2.12 4.62 -19.98
N LEU A 93 -0.91 5.17 -19.84
CA LEU A 93 -0.08 5.61 -20.97
C LEU A 93 1.08 4.62 -21.16
N ASP A 94 1.41 4.34 -22.40
CA ASP A 94 2.58 3.54 -22.72
C ASP A 94 3.83 4.42 -22.80
N TRP A 95 4.86 3.98 -22.09
CA TRP A 95 6.14 4.58 -22.12
C TRP A 95 7.22 3.52 -22.27
N ASN A 96 7.83 3.46 -23.44
CA ASN A 96 8.88 2.48 -23.76
C ASN A 96 8.52 1.06 -23.27
N GLY A 97 7.30 0.59 -23.59
CA GLY A 97 6.79 -0.70 -23.19
C GLY A 97 6.30 -0.80 -21.75
N LYS A 98 6.44 0.26 -20.94
CA LYS A 98 5.94 0.28 -19.56
C LYS A 98 4.63 1.06 -19.47
N LYS A 99 3.63 0.45 -18.85
CA LYS A 99 2.30 1.04 -18.66
C LYS A 99 2.28 1.93 -17.43
N ILE A 100 2.07 3.24 -17.61
CA ILE A 100 2.01 4.23 -16.53
C ILE A 100 0.57 4.45 -16.11
N ARG A 101 0.30 4.37 -14.80
CA ARG A 101 -1.03 4.60 -14.21
C ARG A 101 -1.54 6.02 -14.44
N VAL A 102 -2.89 6.15 -14.44
CA VAL A 102 -3.58 7.44 -14.56
C VAL A 102 -3.01 8.50 -13.61
N ARG A 103 -2.94 8.21 -12.34
CA ARG A 103 -2.41 9.16 -11.34
C ARG A 103 -1.00 9.60 -11.64
N THR A 104 -0.15 8.68 -12.07
CA THR A 104 1.25 8.96 -12.40
C THR A 104 1.36 9.92 -13.57
N TYR A 105 0.64 9.69 -14.66
CA TYR A 105 0.75 10.62 -15.79
C TYR A 105 0.10 11.96 -15.51
N VAL A 106 -1.00 12.02 -14.76
CA VAL A 106 -1.62 13.30 -14.35
C VAL A 106 -0.62 14.16 -13.58
N TYR A 107 0.04 13.59 -12.59
CA TYR A 107 1.07 14.32 -11.84
C TYR A 107 2.25 14.72 -12.70
N ASN A 108 2.78 13.82 -13.50
CA ASN A 108 3.94 14.14 -14.31
C ASN A 108 3.64 15.29 -15.29
N PHE A 109 2.46 15.33 -15.88
CA PHE A 109 2.05 16.46 -16.69
C PHE A 109 1.86 17.74 -15.86
N ALA A 110 1.32 17.64 -14.65
CA ALA A 110 1.25 18.77 -13.73
C ALA A 110 2.67 19.33 -13.42
N LYS A 111 3.62 18.46 -13.07
CA LYS A 111 5.03 18.84 -12.83
C LYS A 111 5.66 19.55 -14.02
N ILE A 112 5.48 18.98 -15.21
CA ILE A 112 6.06 19.53 -16.44
C ILE A 112 5.46 20.92 -16.73
N LEU A 113 4.15 21.08 -16.53
CA LEU A 113 3.47 22.36 -16.76
C LEU A 113 3.91 23.42 -15.74
N VAL A 114 4.06 23.06 -14.48
CA VAL A 114 4.58 23.96 -13.43
C VAL A 114 6.03 24.35 -13.73
N TRP A 115 6.86 23.38 -14.10
CA TRP A 115 8.24 23.66 -14.52
C TRP A 115 8.28 24.68 -15.66
N TYR A 116 7.47 24.45 -16.71
CA TYR A 116 7.38 25.35 -17.86
C TYR A 116 7.08 26.80 -17.43
N ALA A 117 6.10 27.00 -16.55
CA ALA A 117 5.72 28.30 -16.05
C ALA A 117 6.80 28.96 -15.19
N ASP A 118 7.51 28.16 -14.38
CA ASP A 118 8.52 28.67 -13.45
C ASP A 118 9.90 28.90 -14.12
N HIS A 119 10.13 28.36 -15.33
CA HIS A 119 11.40 28.44 -16.05
C HIS A 119 11.27 29.14 -17.42
N LYS A 120 10.77 30.39 -17.39
CA LYS A 120 10.67 31.26 -18.57
C LYS A 120 10.01 30.57 -19.78
N ASN A 121 8.96 29.79 -19.55
CA ASN A 121 8.24 29.08 -20.59
C ASN A 121 9.11 28.07 -21.38
N THR A 122 10.08 27.47 -20.70
CA THR A 122 10.93 26.40 -21.27
C THR A 122 10.51 25.05 -20.74
N LEU A 123 10.23 24.09 -21.64
CA LEU A 123 9.92 22.71 -21.27
C LEU A 123 11.18 21.99 -20.77
N PRO A 124 11.10 21.19 -19.68
CA PRO A 124 12.25 20.46 -19.17
C PRO A 124 12.77 19.45 -20.19
N ALA A 125 14.09 19.34 -20.32
CA ALA A 125 14.72 18.35 -21.20
C ALA A 125 14.43 16.92 -20.74
N MET A 126 14.41 16.74 -19.41
CA MET A 126 14.11 15.47 -18.74
C MET A 126 13.11 15.69 -17.60
N ASN A 127 12.27 14.71 -17.34
CA ASN A 127 11.38 14.70 -16.18
C ASN A 127 11.53 13.40 -15.41
N ASN A 128 11.72 13.49 -14.12
CA ASN A 128 11.76 12.33 -13.25
C ASN A 128 10.35 11.81 -13.00
N ILE A 129 10.09 10.57 -13.40
CA ILE A 129 8.88 9.85 -12.99
C ILE A 129 9.17 9.16 -11.68
N ASN A 130 8.39 9.47 -10.69
CA ASN A 130 8.41 8.76 -9.43
C ASN A 130 6.99 8.30 -9.10
N THR A 131 6.75 7.00 -9.24
CA THR A 131 5.45 6.39 -8.96
C THR A 131 5.29 6.00 -7.50
N LYS A 132 6.37 5.95 -6.72
CA LYS A 132 6.32 5.61 -5.29
C LYS A 132 5.53 6.66 -4.47
N VAL A 133 5.39 7.86 -4.99
CA VAL A 133 4.66 8.97 -4.33
C VAL A 133 3.15 8.73 -4.26
N TRP A 134 2.62 7.79 -5.03
CA TRP A 134 1.15 7.63 -5.26
C TRP A 134 0.43 6.62 -4.48
N VAL A 135 1.17 5.67 -4.07
CA VAL A 135 0.74 4.73 -3.09
C VAL A 135 1.30 5.31 -1.80
N LYS A 136 0.46 5.91 -0.93
CA LYS A 136 0.70 5.66 0.47
C LYS A 136 0.96 4.18 0.47
N PRO A 137 2.18 3.67 0.74
CA PRO A 137 2.37 2.24 0.83
C PRO A 137 1.25 1.80 1.74
N LYS A 138 0.50 0.78 1.36
CA LYS A 138 -0.37 0.12 2.33
C LYS A 138 0.55 -0.04 3.51
N GLU A 139 0.12 0.42 4.66
CA GLU A 139 0.95 0.21 5.83
C GLU A 139 1.19 -1.30 5.88
N TYR A 140 2.38 -1.71 6.18
CA TYR A 140 2.74 -3.13 6.18
C TYR A 140 1.70 -4.00 6.89
N SER A 141 1.13 -3.51 8.00
CA SER A 141 0.03 -4.14 8.70
C SER A 141 -1.25 -4.35 7.86
N GLU A 142 -1.57 -3.44 6.95
CA GLU A 142 -2.70 -3.58 6.01
C GLU A 142 -2.37 -4.60 4.89
N GLU A 143 -1.12 -4.63 4.44
CA GLU A 143 -0.66 -5.62 3.44
C GLU A 143 -0.70 -7.04 4.02
N VAL A 144 -0.25 -7.21 5.27
CA VAL A 144 -0.31 -8.48 6.00
C VAL A 144 -1.76 -8.93 6.18
N TYR A 145 -2.65 -8.03 6.64
CA TYR A 145 -4.07 -8.32 6.81
C TYR A 145 -4.74 -8.77 5.50
N ASP A 146 -4.53 -8.01 4.42
CA ASP A 146 -5.14 -8.32 3.12
C ASP A 146 -4.62 -9.65 2.55
N TYR A 147 -3.32 -9.92 2.73
CA TYR A 147 -2.73 -11.18 2.28
C TYR A 147 -3.23 -12.36 3.11
N PHE A 148 -3.36 -12.21 4.42
CA PHE A 148 -3.94 -13.20 5.32
C PHE A 148 -5.40 -13.54 4.90
N VAL A 149 -6.23 -12.51 4.71
CA VAL A 149 -7.62 -12.70 4.23
C VAL A 149 -7.68 -13.38 2.86
N LYS A 150 -6.76 -13.04 1.97
CA LYS A 150 -6.68 -13.67 0.64
C LYS A 150 -6.34 -15.16 0.72
N ARG A 151 -5.46 -15.56 1.63
CA ARG A 151 -4.93 -16.93 1.72
C ARG A 151 -5.77 -17.85 2.62
N LEU A 152 -6.25 -17.34 3.74
CA LEU A 152 -6.94 -18.13 4.78
C LEU A 152 -8.43 -17.88 4.85
N GLY A 153 -8.91 -16.76 4.32
CA GLY A 153 -10.32 -16.42 4.29
C GLY A 153 -10.69 -15.21 5.16
N LYS A 154 -11.95 -14.79 5.03
CA LYS A 154 -12.50 -13.69 5.80
C LYS A 154 -12.86 -14.12 7.22
N PHE A 155 -12.70 -13.22 8.17
CA PHE A 155 -13.08 -13.40 9.57
C PHE A 155 -13.84 -12.15 10.08
N ASN A 156 -14.39 -12.23 11.28
CA ASN A 156 -15.27 -11.21 11.87
C ASN A 156 -14.55 -9.97 12.41
N ASN A 157 -13.31 -9.71 11.99
CA ASN A 157 -12.47 -8.61 12.47
C ASN A 157 -12.18 -8.66 13.99
N THR A 158 -12.10 -9.87 14.55
CA THR A 158 -11.57 -10.12 15.89
C THR A 158 -10.31 -10.95 15.83
N ILE A 159 -9.46 -10.84 16.84
CA ILE A 159 -8.26 -11.68 16.90
C ILE A 159 -8.60 -13.17 17.00
N ASP A 160 -9.63 -13.51 17.74
CA ASP A 160 -10.07 -14.90 17.92
C ASP A 160 -10.62 -15.47 16.59
N GLY A 161 -11.33 -14.65 15.82
CA GLY A 161 -11.77 -15.02 14.47
C GLY A 161 -10.61 -15.24 13.51
N ALA A 162 -9.55 -14.44 13.58
CA ALA A 162 -8.37 -14.68 12.76
C ALA A 162 -7.59 -15.94 13.19
N LEU A 163 -7.44 -16.15 14.50
CA LEU A 163 -6.76 -17.32 15.06
C LEU A 163 -7.52 -18.64 14.76
N SER A 164 -8.85 -18.61 14.74
CA SER A 164 -9.64 -19.81 14.41
C SER A 164 -9.39 -20.33 12.98
N LEU A 165 -8.90 -19.50 12.07
CA LEU A 165 -8.55 -19.90 10.70
C LEU A 165 -7.23 -20.69 10.61
N ILE A 166 -6.44 -20.71 11.69
CA ILE A 166 -5.16 -21.41 11.74
C ILE A 166 -5.12 -22.51 12.82
N ASP A 167 -6.21 -22.75 13.50
CA ASP A 167 -6.25 -23.75 14.58
C ASP A 167 -5.91 -25.14 14.05
N GLY A 168 -4.83 -25.72 14.55
CA GLY A 168 -4.34 -27.01 14.09
C GLY A 168 -3.60 -27.02 12.75
N ASN A 169 -3.25 -25.85 12.18
CA ASN A 169 -2.56 -25.78 10.87
C ASN A 169 -1.06 -26.16 10.94
N GLY A 170 -0.55 -26.51 12.10
CA GLY A 170 0.79 -27.03 12.30
C GLY A 170 1.75 -26.00 12.92
N TYR A 171 2.36 -26.41 14.02
CA TYR A 171 3.47 -25.71 14.64
C TYR A 171 4.80 -26.39 14.25
N ALA A 172 5.84 -25.60 14.01
CA ALA A 172 7.18 -26.09 13.76
C ALA A 172 8.18 -25.38 14.69
N GLY A 173 9.26 -26.09 15.07
CA GLY A 173 10.36 -25.49 15.82
C GLY A 173 11.09 -24.43 15.03
N TYR A 174 11.79 -23.53 15.73
CA TYR A 174 12.52 -22.43 15.10
C TYR A 174 13.57 -22.87 14.07
N SER A 175 14.20 -24.03 14.27
CA SER A 175 15.20 -24.59 13.36
C SER A 175 14.62 -25.02 12.00
N ASP A 176 13.36 -25.37 11.95
CA ASP A 176 12.72 -25.92 10.76
C ASP A 176 12.20 -24.82 9.82
N ASP A 177 12.07 -23.61 10.34
CA ASP A 177 11.49 -22.48 9.63
C ASP A 177 12.45 -21.61 8.83
N TYR A 178 13.72 -21.62 9.20
CA TYR A 178 14.68 -20.59 8.80
C TYR A 178 15.00 -20.57 7.29
N TYR A 179 14.67 -21.61 6.55
CA TYR A 179 15.04 -21.76 5.14
C TYR A 179 13.85 -21.89 4.18
N SER A 180 12.65 -21.56 4.60
CA SER A 180 11.50 -21.63 3.74
C SER A 180 11.46 -20.47 2.73
N ASN A 181 11.22 -20.78 1.45
CA ASN A 181 10.94 -19.79 0.41
C ASN A 181 9.50 -19.27 0.45
N LYS A 182 8.66 -19.78 1.36
CA LYS A 182 7.28 -19.38 1.54
C LYS A 182 7.16 -18.30 2.61
N THR A 183 6.18 -17.43 2.46
CA THR A 183 5.82 -16.49 3.54
C THR A 183 5.23 -17.25 4.73
N SER A 184 5.30 -16.65 5.93
CA SER A 184 4.66 -17.21 7.13
C SER A 184 3.16 -17.46 6.93
N ILE A 185 2.46 -16.59 6.21
CA ILE A 185 1.03 -16.76 5.89
C ILE A 185 0.81 -17.93 4.92
N ASP A 186 1.66 -18.12 3.91
CA ASP A 186 1.55 -19.26 3.01
C ASP A 186 1.78 -20.58 3.75
N ARG A 187 2.74 -20.61 4.67
CA ARG A 187 3.01 -21.79 5.50
C ARG A 187 1.84 -22.14 6.40
N MET A 188 1.21 -21.14 7.04
CA MET A 188 -0.03 -21.35 7.79
C MET A 188 -1.15 -21.93 6.92
N ALA A 189 -1.32 -21.39 5.70
CA ALA A 189 -2.38 -21.82 4.79
C ALA A 189 -2.12 -23.21 4.18
N ASP A 190 -0.86 -23.57 4.01
CA ASP A 190 -0.44 -24.84 3.38
C ASP A 190 -0.13 -25.96 4.42
N TYR A 191 -0.33 -25.70 5.71
CA TYR A 191 -0.04 -26.63 6.82
C TYR A 191 1.43 -27.05 6.92
N ASP A 192 2.34 -26.16 6.50
CA ASP A 192 3.79 -26.45 6.48
C ASP A 192 4.49 -26.21 7.84
N GLY A 193 3.73 -25.85 8.86
CA GLY A 193 4.25 -25.49 10.19
C GLY A 193 4.95 -24.14 10.24
N ILE A 194 4.86 -23.48 11.38
CA ILE A 194 5.46 -22.15 11.60
C ILE A 194 5.80 -22.00 13.10
N ASN A 195 6.88 -21.25 13.42
CA ASN A 195 7.32 -21.05 14.79
C ASN A 195 6.57 -19.93 15.52
N CYS A 196 6.85 -19.78 16.82
CA CYS A 196 6.21 -18.79 17.68
C CYS A 196 6.53 -17.35 17.26
N THR A 197 7.75 -17.07 16.82
CA THR A 197 8.19 -15.74 16.42
C THR A 197 7.49 -15.29 15.15
N ASP A 198 7.50 -16.12 14.12
CA ASP A 198 6.94 -15.78 12.81
C ASP A 198 5.39 -15.76 12.84
N SER A 199 4.76 -16.64 13.63
CA SER A 199 3.32 -16.57 13.86
C SER A 199 2.92 -15.29 14.60
N CYS A 200 3.63 -14.92 15.66
CA CYS A 200 3.42 -13.64 16.36
C CYS A 200 3.65 -12.43 15.44
N HIS A 201 4.62 -12.48 14.54
CA HIS A 201 4.84 -11.41 13.55
C HIS A 201 3.60 -11.17 12.69
N VAL A 202 2.99 -12.23 12.16
CA VAL A 202 1.77 -12.12 11.35
C VAL A 202 0.62 -11.51 12.17
N PHE A 203 0.31 -12.08 13.33
CA PHE A 203 -0.83 -11.66 14.13
C PHE A 203 -0.62 -10.31 14.83
N TYR A 204 0.62 -9.91 15.13
CA TYR A 204 0.94 -8.56 15.54
C TYR A 204 0.53 -7.53 14.49
N ASN A 205 0.86 -7.77 13.22
CA ASN A 205 0.48 -6.89 12.12
C ASN A 205 -1.02 -6.90 11.83
N ILE A 206 -1.70 -8.04 11.93
CA ILE A 206 -3.16 -8.10 11.86
C ILE A 206 -3.77 -7.23 12.96
N LEU A 207 -3.27 -7.32 14.19
CA LEU A 207 -3.74 -6.52 15.32
C LEU A 207 -3.48 -5.02 15.12
N LEU A 208 -2.33 -4.61 14.57
CA LEU A 208 -2.10 -3.21 14.23
C LEU A 208 -3.14 -2.68 13.23
N HIS A 209 -3.55 -3.51 12.27
CA HIS A 209 -4.63 -3.14 11.35
C HIS A 209 -5.99 -3.06 12.08
N LEU A 210 -6.31 -4.04 12.93
CA LEU A 210 -7.54 -4.04 13.74
C LEU A 210 -7.62 -2.87 14.74
N ILE A 211 -6.49 -2.44 15.30
CA ILE A 211 -6.38 -1.23 16.13
C ILE A 211 -6.78 0.01 15.33
N LYS A 212 -6.33 0.15 14.08
CA LYS A 212 -6.76 1.25 13.20
C LYS A 212 -8.25 1.23 12.87
N LEU A 213 -8.85 0.04 12.86
CA LEU A 213 -10.30 -0.13 12.73
C LEU A 213 -11.05 0.11 14.05
N GLY A 214 -10.36 0.49 15.13
CA GLY A 214 -10.94 0.75 16.44
C GLY A 214 -11.40 -0.49 17.20
N LYS A 215 -10.91 -1.68 16.83
CA LYS A 215 -11.31 -2.95 17.46
C LYS A 215 -10.56 -3.23 18.76
N TYR A 216 -9.33 -2.75 18.86
CA TYR A 216 -8.45 -2.90 20.01
C TYR A 216 -7.73 -1.59 20.31
N LYS A 217 -7.17 -1.44 21.52
CA LYS A 217 -6.45 -0.23 21.93
C LYS A 217 -4.95 -0.34 21.71
N LYS A 218 -4.35 -1.49 22.02
CA LYS A 218 -2.91 -1.70 21.93
C LYS A 218 -2.56 -3.18 21.76
N VAL A 219 -1.42 -3.47 21.14
CA VAL A 219 -0.80 -4.79 21.11
C VAL A 219 0.65 -4.70 21.54
N GLN A 220 1.14 -5.73 22.21
CA GLN A 220 2.54 -5.92 22.59
C GLN A 220 2.96 -7.35 22.29
N CYS A 221 4.19 -7.52 21.84
CA CYS A 221 4.85 -8.81 21.76
C CYS A 221 5.52 -9.11 23.10
N ILE A 222 5.18 -10.24 23.70
CA ILE A 222 5.67 -10.64 25.01
C ILE A 222 6.63 -11.81 24.86
N HIS A 223 7.83 -11.66 25.40
CA HIS A 223 8.79 -12.75 25.55
C HIS A 223 8.58 -13.42 26.91
N VAL A 224 8.43 -14.73 26.90
CA VAL A 224 8.21 -15.56 28.09
C VAL A 224 9.19 -16.72 28.12
N GLY A 225 9.48 -17.22 29.32
CA GLY A 225 10.23 -18.43 29.52
C GLY A 225 9.30 -19.62 29.74
N CYS A 226 9.63 -20.74 29.09
CA CYS A 226 9.00 -22.00 29.39
C CYS A 226 9.72 -22.73 30.52
N LEU A 227 9.02 -23.57 31.28
CA LEU A 227 9.63 -24.44 32.31
C LEU A 227 10.73 -25.34 31.74
N SER A 228 10.67 -25.66 30.44
CA SER A 228 11.71 -26.39 29.71
C SER A 228 13.01 -25.60 29.46
N GLY A 229 13.06 -24.31 29.86
CA GLY A 229 14.19 -23.42 29.59
C GLY A 229 14.18 -22.80 28.18
N VAL A 230 13.18 -23.11 27.36
CA VAL A 230 13.06 -22.56 26.01
C VAL A 230 12.36 -21.21 26.07
N GLY A 231 12.86 -20.21 25.33
CA GLY A 231 12.19 -18.94 25.14
C GLY A 231 10.98 -19.08 24.23
N HIS A 232 9.92 -18.32 24.49
CA HIS A 232 8.69 -18.31 23.72
C HIS A 232 8.20 -16.87 23.50
N VAL A 233 7.37 -16.66 22.48
CA VAL A 233 6.78 -15.36 22.14
C VAL A 233 5.27 -15.50 22.03
N ARG A 234 4.54 -14.58 22.63
CA ARG A 234 3.08 -14.49 22.53
C ARG A 234 2.64 -13.04 22.47
N LEU A 235 1.36 -12.79 22.28
CA LEU A 235 0.77 -11.45 22.16
C LEU A 235 -0.01 -11.08 23.43
N ARG A 236 0.16 -9.86 23.86
CA ARG A 236 -0.65 -9.19 24.89
C ARG A 236 -1.42 -8.06 24.24
N ILE A 237 -2.73 -8.04 24.40
CA ILE A 237 -3.67 -7.21 23.66
C ILE A 237 -4.53 -6.44 24.63
N GLN A 238 -4.56 -5.12 24.51
CA GLN A 238 -5.43 -4.26 25.33
C GLN A 238 -6.75 -4.05 24.60
N LEU A 239 -7.84 -4.40 25.26
CA LEU A 239 -9.20 -4.15 24.84
C LEU A 239 -9.56 -2.66 25.00
N ASN A 240 -10.67 -2.24 24.39
CA ASN A 240 -11.10 -0.84 24.41
C ASN A 240 -11.58 -0.38 25.82
N ASP A 241 -12.04 -1.30 26.67
CA ASP A 241 -12.37 -1.07 28.09
C ASP A 241 -11.14 -0.93 28.98
N GLY A 242 -9.96 -1.29 28.49
CA GLY A 242 -8.69 -1.20 29.19
C GLY A 242 -8.13 -2.54 29.66
N ASP A 243 -8.93 -3.59 29.66
CA ASP A 243 -8.49 -4.93 30.06
C ASP A 243 -7.45 -5.51 29.09
N TRP A 244 -6.64 -6.42 29.62
CA TRP A 244 -5.61 -7.10 28.85
C TRP A 244 -5.94 -8.58 28.67
N ILE A 245 -5.86 -9.05 27.44
CA ILE A 245 -5.95 -10.47 27.11
C ILE A 245 -4.63 -10.94 26.49
N TYR A 246 -4.39 -12.23 26.54
CA TYR A 246 -3.23 -12.88 25.91
C TYR A 246 -3.69 -13.82 24.80
N ARG A 247 -2.91 -13.89 23.73
CA ARG A 247 -3.10 -14.85 22.63
C ARG A 247 -1.77 -15.40 22.21
N ASP A 248 -1.75 -16.69 21.96
CA ASP A 248 -0.57 -17.44 21.59
C ASP A 248 -0.78 -18.14 20.25
N PRO A 249 -0.43 -17.49 19.14
CA PRO A 249 -0.62 -18.07 17.81
C PRO A 249 0.06 -19.43 17.63
N ALA A 250 1.20 -19.67 18.27
CA ALA A 250 1.91 -20.94 18.19
C ALA A 250 1.12 -22.08 18.86
N SER A 251 0.53 -21.80 20.03
CA SER A 251 -0.32 -22.76 20.72
C SER A 251 -1.59 -23.08 19.90
N VAL A 252 -2.16 -22.09 19.21
CA VAL A 252 -3.31 -22.30 18.31
C VAL A 252 -2.91 -23.15 17.10
N LEU A 253 -1.76 -22.89 16.48
CA LEU A 253 -1.25 -23.69 15.38
C LEU A 253 -1.06 -25.17 15.75
N ASP A 254 -0.76 -25.45 17.01
CA ASP A 254 -0.67 -26.82 17.54
C ASP A 254 -2.03 -27.45 17.89
N GLY A 255 -3.13 -26.77 17.59
CA GLY A 255 -4.49 -27.30 17.78
C GLY A 255 -5.02 -27.23 19.21
N ASN A 256 -4.48 -26.34 20.05
CA ASN A 256 -4.91 -26.21 21.45
C ASN A 256 -6.08 -25.22 21.63
N GLY A 257 -6.60 -24.66 20.55
CA GLY A 257 -7.69 -23.68 20.54
C GLY A 257 -7.26 -22.24 20.78
N VAL A 258 -8.11 -21.31 20.37
CA VAL A 258 -7.77 -19.86 20.22
C VAL A 258 -7.43 -19.12 21.51
N THR A 259 -7.83 -19.64 22.67
CA THR A 259 -7.55 -19.04 23.99
C THR A 259 -6.42 -19.71 24.74
N SER A 260 -5.83 -20.78 24.18
CA SER A 260 -4.73 -21.48 24.81
C SER A 260 -3.45 -20.65 24.78
N ASN A 261 -2.61 -20.86 25.77
CA ASN A 261 -1.31 -20.19 25.88
C ASN A 261 -0.28 -21.17 26.45
N TRP A 262 0.86 -21.24 25.78
CA TRP A 262 2.02 -21.94 26.31
C TRP A 262 2.84 -21.06 27.23
N CYS A 263 3.69 -21.68 28.03
CA CYS A 263 4.72 -21.00 28.78
C CYS A 263 4.21 -19.80 29.60
N MET A 264 3.25 -20.05 30.48
CA MET A 264 2.63 -19.03 31.35
C MET A 264 3.57 -18.44 32.41
N ASN A 265 4.79 -18.97 32.57
CA ASN A 265 5.69 -18.64 33.65
C ASN A 265 6.63 -17.48 33.31
N GLY A 266 6.29 -16.29 33.81
CA GLY A 266 7.16 -15.12 33.78
C GLY A 266 7.20 -14.42 32.42
N GLU A 267 6.83 -13.14 32.41
CA GLU A 267 7.10 -12.22 31.30
C GLU A 267 8.51 -11.66 31.49
N TYR A 268 9.40 -11.84 30.51
CA TYR A 268 10.71 -11.22 30.57
C TYR A 268 10.64 -9.74 30.20
N TRP A 269 9.99 -9.43 29.11
CA TRP A 269 9.84 -8.08 28.59
C TRP A 269 8.76 -8.01 27.50
N ALA A 270 8.14 -6.85 27.37
CA ALA A 270 7.20 -6.53 26.30
C ALA A 270 7.89 -5.56 25.32
N THR A 271 7.72 -5.79 24.06
CA THR A 271 8.34 -4.98 23.02
C THR A 271 7.44 -4.81 21.81
N ASP A 272 7.68 -3.71 21.10
CA ASP A 272 7.16 -3.49 19.74
C ASP A 272 8.36 -3.60 18.79
N PRO A 273 8.82 -4.78 18.44
CA PRO A 273 10.05 -4.96 17.69
C PRO A 273 9.86 -4.40 16.28
N SER A 274 10.72 -3.45 15.91
CA SER A 274 10.68 -2.80 14.57
C SER A 274 10.82 -3.81 13.44
N TRP A 275 11.53 -4.91 13.65
CA TRP A 275 11.68 -5.98 12.68
C TRP A 275 10.38 -6.78 12.41
N PHE A 276 9.34 -6.66 13.26
CA PHE A 276 8.00 -7.14 12.96
C PHE A 276 7.25 -6.25 11.95
N MET A 277 7.80 -5.11 11.61
CA MET A 277 7.12 -4.09 10.81
C MET A 277 7.50 -4.09 9.32
N GLU A 278 8.47 -4.89 8.88
CA GLU A 278 9.09 -4.64 7.57
C GLU A 278 9.24 -5.84 6.63
N ASN A 279 8.85 -7.06 7.00
CA ASN A 279 9.15 -8.23 6.15
C ASN A 279 8.00 -9.25 6.08
N LEU A 280 7.25 -9.23 4.96
CA LEU A 280 6.20 -10.22 4.68
C LEU A 280 6.72 -11.66 4.46
N ASN A 281 8.01 -11.84 4.24
CA ASN A 281 8.63 -13.14 4.01
C ASN A 281 9.08 -13.83 5.32
N ARG A 282 8.67 -13.28 6.45
CA ARG A 282 8.83 -13.92 7.75
C ARG A 282 7.64 -14.74 8.11
#